data_3debe236d9316ecb848ffe5a3057fd83
#
_entry.id   3debe236d9316ecb848ffe5a3057fd83
#
_cell.length_a   1.000
_cell.length_b   1.000
_cell.length_c   1.000
_cell.angle_alpha   90.00
_cell.angle_beta   90.00
_cell.angle_gamma   90.00
#
_symmetry.space_group_name_H-M   'P 1'
#
loop_
_entity.id
_entity.type
_entity.pdbx_description
1 polymer ?
#
loop_
_entity_poly.entity_id
_entity_poly.type
_entity_poly.pdbx_seq_one_letter_code
_entity_poly.pdbx_strand_id
1 'polypeptide(L)'
;MKQPFLISFFVLLCSTGIWAQSNPTTPFMPAPKANFEKIGVNTPNQAAPPLFAGSLEEALTHAFDSIVALSPIKGFTAAVLMPDGNVWKKASGVSQELPSSLPLTTDHLMGMGSISKSFVSVTLLKMVDAGLLSLDDKISKYLDPYPNINGEATVRQVLSHRTGFNDYINENPAMNAALVQNLDSIWEIDTLLSHYVLAPNFPLNTDWSYSNTNFLLAGRLIEKISGKTWYEAVREQVLTPLGLTHTFAYPFETPGAQPFAHCFSDQDGDNVVDDLQGVGIPDEGLFSLATSAGCFITTPEDLVRFSERVHGGHVLNASTLAAMQTDFAQNPSTGLAYGLGAMQYTTLGIENWGHNGSLIYNSNAFYFPTENMAIAVQQNDERLWSPTAQIVDGDIVFLSLIVAYLDYKQATATYENNLDVQTIISPNPAQGQFNLLSSGLEQDEVEVSVVNALGATVVRQQFPVVNQQLNAQIDLSTQASGVYYVQVRDAQKVRVVQKVMLCK
;
A
#
# COMPACT_ATOMS: atom_id res chain seq x y z
N MET A 1 29.60 14.78 -24.56
CA MET A 1 30.02 14.06 -23.36
C MET A 1 28.76 13.80 -22.52
N LYS A 2 27.87 12.88 -22.98
CA LYS A 2 26.59 12.56 -22.31
C LYS A 2 26.39 11.04 -22.13
N GLN A 3 27.47 10.24 -22.23
CA GLN A 3 27.33 8.78 -22.19
C GLN A 3 27.66 8.05 -20.88
N PRO A 4 28.27 8.63 -19.84
CA PRO A 4 28.46 7.85 -18.60
C PRO A 4 27.22 7.82 -17.66
N PHE A 5 26.26 8.73 -17.81
CA PHE A 5 25.10 8.83 -16.90
C PHE A 5 24.07 7.69 -17.01
N LEU A 6 23.93 7.11 -18.19
CA LEU A 6 22.88 6.11 -18.48
C LEU A 6 23.16 4.70 -17.93
N ILE A 7 24.42 4.37 -17.64
CA ILE A 7 24.78 3.00 -17.21
C ILE A 7 24.47 2.76 -15.71
N SER A 8 24.47 3.81 -14.88
CA SER A 8 24.16 3.70 -13.45
C SER A 8 22.69 3.50 -13.16
N PHE A 9 21.81 4.04 -13.98
CA PHE A 9 20.35 4.01 -13.82
C PHE A 9 19.76 2.60 -13.60
N PHE A 10 20.27 1.62 -14.33
CA PHE A 10 19.67 0.26 -14.29
C PHE A 10 20.36 -0.68 -13.32
N VAL A 11 21.60 -0.46 -13.01
CA VAL A 11 22.29 -1.22 -11.96
C VAL A 11 21.64 -0.92 -10.60
N LEU A 12 21.12 0.30 -10.37
CA LEU A 12 20.47 0.66 -9.12
C LEU A 12 19.03 0.11 -9.03
N LEU A 13 18.23 0.17 -10.09
CA LEU A 13 16.91 -0.48 -10.14
C LEU A 13 17.01 -2.00 -9.93
N CYS A 14 18.13 -2.61 -10.36
CA CYS A 14 18.40 -4.03 -10.15
C CYS A 14 19.20 -4.32 -8.86
N SER A 15 20.00 -3.37 -8.35
CA SER A 15 20.87 -3.59 -7.19
C SER A 15 20.24 -3.25 -5.84
N THR A 16 19.19 -2.42 -5.81
CA THR A 16 18.49 -2.11 -4.55
C THR A 16 17.62 -3.24 -4.04
N GLY A 17 17.54 -4.40 -4.76
CA GLY A 17 16.90 -5.63 -4.26
C GLY A 17 15.42 -5.48 -3.86
N ILE A 18 14.80 -4.37 -4.22
CA ILE A 18 13.40 -4.06 -3.88
C ILE A 18 12.43 -4.77 -4.82
N TRP A 19 12.90 -5.13 -6.00
CA TRP A 19 12.19 -6.06 -6.88
C TRP A 19 12.52 -7.47 -6.42
N ALA A 20 11.53 -8.18 -5.95
CA ALA A 20 11.65 -9.55 -5.46
C ALA A 20 12.60 -10.37 -6.35
N GLN A 21 13.88 -10.45 -5.96
CA GLN A 21 14.65 -11.58 -6.41
C GLN A 21 13.93 -12.81 -5.90
N SER A 22 13.65 -13.74 -6.80
CA SER A 22 13.14 -15.06 -6.53
C SER A 22 14.16 -15.90 -5.74
N ASN A 23 14.55 -15.37 -4.59
CA ASN A 23 15.16 -16.15 -3.55
C ASN A 23 14.02 -16.46 -2.58
N PRO A 24 13.61 -17.71 -2.38
CA PRO A 24 12.51 -18.08 -1.51
C PRO A 24 12.73 -17.67 -0.04
N THR A 25 13.84 -17.01 0.26
CA THR A 25 14.24 -16.55 1.59
C THR A 25 14.22 -15.02 1.75
N THR A 26 13.99 -14.23 0.68
CA THR A 26 13.81 -12.78 0.82
C THR A 26 12.33 -12.46 0.71
N PRO A 27 11.68 -11.98 1.78
CA PRO A 27 10.27 -11.62 1.74
C PRO A 27 10.11 -10.42 0.80
N PHE A 28 9.29 -10.59 -0.22
CA PHE A 28 8.56 -9.51 -0.87
C PHE A 28 7.92 -8.69 0.24
N MET A 29 8.28 -7.43 0.39
CA MET A 29 8.04 -6.55 1.53
C MET A 29 7.32 -7.25 2.69
N PRO A 30 7.94 -7.51 3.83
CA PRO A 30 7.16 -7.90 5.00
C PRO A 30 6.03 -6.88 5.06
N ALA A 31 4.78 -7.34 5.28
CA ALA A 31 3.76 -6.46 5.86
C ALA A 31 4.50 -5.60 6.85
N PRO A 32 4.43 -4.27 6.77
CA PRO A 32 5.39 -3.44 7.45
C PRO A 32 5.46 -3.88 8.90
N LYS A 33 6.39 -4.78 9.20
CA LYS A 33 6.97 -4.88 10.52
C LYS A 33 7.81 -3.62 10.58
N ALA A 34 7.10 -2.50 10.43
CA ALA A 34 7.67 -1.20 10.64
C ALA A 34 8.27 -1.31 12.01
N ASN A 35 9.58 -1.33 12.06
CA ASN A 35 10.30 -1.15 13.29
C ASN A 35 10.07 0.31 13.72
N PHE A 36 8.81 0.65 14.06
CA PHE A 36 8.52 1.87 14.81
C PHE A 36 9.36 1.93 16.08
N GLU A 37 9.82 0.79 16.60
CA GLU A 37 10.76 0.69 17.69
C GLU A 37 12.11 1.40 17.43
N LYS A 38 12.47 1.67 16.16
CA LYS A 38 13.76 2.28 15.80
C LYS A 38 13.68 3.69 15.26
N ILE A 39 12.49 4.19 14.92
CA ILE A 39 12.33 5.60 14.61
C ILE A 39 12.19 6.30 15.95
N GLY A 40 13.33 6.64 16.56
CA GLY A 40 13.38 7.51 17.72
C GLY A 40 12.91 8.89 17.32
N VAL A 41 11.60 9.10 17.25
CA VAL A 41 11.01 10.42 17.13
C VAL A 41 11.23 11.11 18.47
N ASN A 42 12.38 11.77 18.62
CA ASN A 42 12.58 12.79 19.63
C ASN A 42 11.64 13.94 19.30
N THR A 43 10.37 13.82 19.71
CA THR A 43 9.48 14.98 19.74
C THR A 43 10.00 15.94 20.79
N PRO A 44 10.27 17.22 20.45
CA PRO A 44 10.60 18.20 21.46
C PRO A 44 9.42 18.31 22.43
N ASN A 45 9.73 18.21 23.69
CA ASN A 45 8.96 18.43 24.91
C ASN A 45 7.64 19.20 24.72
N GLN A 46 6.62 18.56 24.14
CA GLN A 46 5.25 19.04 24.18
C GLN A 46 4.48 18.08 25.07
N ALA A 47 3.76 18.67 26.02
CA ALA A 47 2.74 17.96 26.81
C ALA A 47 1.92 17.09 25.86
N ALA A 48 1.56 15.86 26.31
CA ALA A 48 0.71 14.97 25.54
C ALA A 48 -0.44 15.80 24.94
N PRO A 49 -0.63 15.76 23.61
CA PRO A 49 -1.74 16.50 23.03
C PRO A 49 -3.00 16.04 23.76
N PRO A 50 -3.92 16.96 24.07
CA PRO A 50 -5.20 16.59 24.66
C PRO A 50 -5.82 15.52 23.75
N LEU A 51 -6.47 14.52 24.33
CA LEU A 51 -7.36 13.59 23.64
C LEU A 51 -8.09 14.41 22.56
N PHE A 52 -7.89 14.08 21.30
CA PHE A 52 -8.24 14.93 20.17
C PHE A 52 -9.71 15.39 20.31
N ALA A 53 -9.93 16.63 20.71
CA ALA A 53 -11.26 17.26 20.80
C ALA A 53 -11.74 17.78 19.43
N GLY A 54 -10.97 17.45 18.36
CA GLY A 54 -11.20 17.91 17.00
C GLY A 54 -11.88 16.86 16.10
N SER A 55 -12.00 17.17 14.84
CA SER A 55 -12.56 16.28 13.82
C SER A 55 -11.55 15.20 13.38
N LEU A 56 -12.05 14.13 12.72
CA LEU A 56 -11.18 13.14 12.09
C LEU A 56 -10.24 13.79 11.06
N GLU A 57 -10.72 14.76 10.30
CA GLU A 57 -9.91 15.50 9.33
C GLU A 57 -8.72 16.22 9.97
N GLU A 58 -8.94 16.82 11.16
CA GLU A 58 -7.85 17.47 11.92
C GLU A 58 -6.85 16.43 12.42
N ALA A 59 -7.30 15.26 12.89
CA ALA A 59 -6.43 14.17 13.32
C ALA A 59 -5.56 13.66 12.17
N LEU A 60 -6.16 13.40 11.00
CA LEU A 60 -5.46 12.97 9.79
C LEU A 60 -4.46 14.04 9.31
N THR A 61 -4.88 15.31 9.32
CA THR A 61 -4.02 16.44 8.94
C THR A 61 -2.79 16.53 9.83
N HIS A 62 -2.99 16.45 11.15
CA HIS A 62 -1.90 16.51 12.12
C HIS A 62 -0.93 15.31 11.95
N ALA A 63 -1.47 14.11 11.77
CA ALA A 63 -0.64 12.91 11.58
C ALA A 63 0.20 13.01 10.30
N PHE A 64 -0.42 13.40 9.20
CA PHE A 64 0.27 13.59 7.92
C PHE A 64 1.39 14.62 8.04
N ASP A 65 1.08 15.85 8.52
CA ASP A 65 2.07 16.94 8.63
C ASP A 65 3.25 16.56 9.53
N SER A 66 2.93 15.91 10.66
CA SER A 66 3.96 15.53 11.62
C SER A 66 4.92 14.47 11.07
N ILE A 67 4.41 13.51 10.30
CA ILE A 67 5.25 12.41 9.81
C ILE A 67 6.03 12.80 8.56
N VAL A 68 5.41 13.53 7.62
CA VAL A 68 6.11 13.96 6.40
C VAL A 68 7.21 14.99 6.69
N ALA A 69 7.08 15.77 7.76
CA ALA A 69 8.14 16.70 8.19
C ALA A 69 9.45 16.00 8.61
N LEU A 70 9.40 14.70 8.88
CA LEU A 70 10.55 13.88 9.24
C LEU A 70 11.16 13.15 8.03
N SER A 71 10.52 13.27 6.87
CA SER A 71 10.88 12.53 5.67
C SER A 71 11.84 13.31 4.77
N PRO A 72 12.84 12.64 4.19
CA PRO A 72 13.69 13.21 3.13
C PRO A 72 13.04 13.06 1.73
N ILE A 73 11.86 12.43 1.61
CA ILE A 73 11.15 12.20 0.36
C ILE A 73 10.69 13.53 -0.23
N LYS A 74 10.82 13.67 -1.55
CA LYS A 74 10.54 14.94 -2.26
C LYS A 74 9.08 15.35 -2.22
N GLY A 75 8.14 14.40 -2.32
CA GLY A 75 6.72 14.70 -2.27
C GLY A 75 5.82 13.53 -1.95
N PHE A 76 4.75 13.81 -1.21
CA PHE A 76 3.68 12.87 -0.88
C PHE A 76 2.32 13.45 -1.23
N THR A 77 1.44 12.60 -1.75
CA THR A 77 0.00 12.84 -1.75
C THR A 77 -0.70 11.74 -0.97
N ALA A 78 -1.77 12.09 -0.28
CA ALA A 78 -2.59 11.13 0.45
C ALA A 78 -4.07 11.47 0.32
N ALA A 79 -4.91 10.45 0.38
CA ALA A 79 -6.35 10.57 0.55
C ALA A 79 -6.86 9.51 1.52
N VAL A 80 -7.92 9.86 2.25
CA VAL A 80 -8.70 8.95 3.10
C VAL A 80 -10.17 9.13 2.76
N LEU A 81 -10.81 8.09 2.22
CA LEU A 81 -12.26 7.99 2.18
C LEU A 81 -12.72 7.60 3.59
N MET A 82 -13.38 8.51 4.26
CA MET A 82 -13.85 8.36 5.63
C MET A 82 -15.17 7.55 5.70
N PRO A 83 -15.51 6.97 6.86
CA PRO A 83 -16.74 6.17 7.02
C PRO A 83 -18.05 6.90 6.68
N ASP A 84 -18.05 8.21 6.75
CA ASP A 84 -19.20 9.08 6.39
C ASP A 84 -19.30 9.35 4.87
N GLY A 85 -18.36 8.86 4.07
CA GLY A 85 -18.28 9.02 2.63
C GLY A 85 -17.54 10.27 2.16
N ASN A 86 -17.11 11.15 3.07
CA ASN A 86 -16.28 12.29 2.74
C ASN A 86 -14.83 11.85 2.43
N VAL A 87 -14.14 12.59 1.58
CA VAL A 87 -12.74 12.34 1.26
C VAL A 87 -11.87 13.45 1.84
N TRP A 88 -11.03 13.10 2.81
CA TRP A 88 -9.91 13.93 3.21
C TRP A 88 -8.75 13.69 2.23
N LYS A 89 -8.05 14.76 1.84
CA LYS A 89 -6.86 14.66 0.99
C LYS A 89 -5.84 15.73 1.31
N LYS A 90 -4.56 15.39 1.17
CA LYS A 90 -3.45 16.29 1.45
C LYS A 90 -2.22 15.98 0.61
N ALA A 91 -1.39 17.00 0.38
CA ALA A 91 -0.11 16.89 -0.30
C ALA A 91 0.97 17.65 0.47
N SER A 92 2.22 17.23 0.32
CA SER A 92 3.41 17.87 0.86
C SER A 92 4.60 17.70 -0.08
N GLY A 93 5.49 18.67 -0.11
CA GLY A 93 6.71 18.63 -0.92
C GLY A 93 6.56 19.23 -2.30
N VAL A 94 7.36 18.77 -3.25
CA VAL A 94 7.49 19.35 -4.59
C VAL A 94 7.04 18.37 -5.67
N SER A 95 6.41 18.91 -6.72
CA SER A 95 6.04 18.15 -7.93
C SER A 95 7.16 18.11 -8.95
N GLN A 96 8.08 19.08 -8.94
CA GLN A 96 9.27 19.18 -9.77
C GLN A 96 10.27 20.13 -9.11
N GLU A 97 11.54 20.02 -9.46
CA GLU A 97 12.58 20.97 -9.07
C GLU A 97 13.10 21.78 -10.26
N LEU A 98 13.08 21.20 -11.45
CA LEU A 98 13.56 21.85 -12.68
C LEU A 98 12.43 22.05 -13.71
N PRO A 99 12.44 23.13 -14.52
CA PRO A 99 13.38 24.27 -14.46
C PRO A 99 13.16 25.20 -13.26
N SER A 100 12.11 25.00 -12.49
CA SER A 100 11.83 25.72 -11.25
C SER A 100 11.05 24.83 -10.30
N SER A 101 11.32 24.95 -9.01
CA SER A 101 10.60 24.18 -8.00
C SER A 101 9.12 24.60 -7.94
N LEU A 102 8.24 23.61 -8.06
CA LEU A 102 6.78 23.78 -7.94
C LEU A 102 6.23 22.92 -6.81
N PRO A 103 5.25 23.41 -6.05
CA PRO A 103 4.64 22.63 -4.99
C PRO A 103 3.84 21.46 -5.56
N LEU A 104 3.85 20.35 -4.84
CA LEU A 104 2.97 19.21 -5.09
C LEU A 104 1.56 19.52 -4.58
N THR A 105 0.54 19.11 -5.32
CA THR A 105 -0.87 19.20 -4.93
C THR A 105 -1.56 17.84 -5.06
N THR A 106 -2.71 17.67 -4.45
CA THR A 106 -3.52 16.44 -4.54
C THR A 106 -4.11 16.18 -5.92
N ASP A 107 -4.01 17.12 -6.84
CA ASP A 107 -4.49 17.01 -8.21
C ASP A 107 -3.39 16.54 -9.18
N HIS A 108 -2.13 16.46 -8.72
CA HIS A 108 -1.06 15.89 -9.51
C HIS A 108 -1.24 14.39 -9.69
N LEU A 109 -1.11 13.95 -10.93
CA LEU A 109 -1.01 12.54 -11.26
C LEU A 109 0.35 11.99 -10.83
N MET A 110 0.37 10.74 -10.39
CA MET A 110 1.58 9.98 -10.10
C MET A 110 1.43 8.54 -10.57
N GLY A 111 2.54 7.88 -10.89
CA GLY A 111 2.56 6.47 -11.20
C GLY A 111 2.03 5.64 -10.01
N MET A 112 1.12 4.72 -10.28
CA MET A 112 0.61 3.84 -9.24
C MET A 112 1.20 2.42 -9.29
N GLY A 113 2.09 2.16 -10.25
CA GLY A 113 2.76 0.87 -10.38
C GLY A 113 1.79 -0.31 -10.38
N SER A 114 2.09 -1.33 -9.62
CA SER A 114 1.34 -2.60 -9.58
C SER A 114 -0.11 -2.49 -9.09
N ILE A 115 -0.56 -1.37 -8.51
CA ILE A 115 -1.99 -1.14 -8.26
C ILE A 115 -2.79 -1.23 -9.57
N SER A 116 -2.17 -0.93 -10.72
CA SER A 116 -2.72 -1.13 -12.07
C SER A 116 -3.30 -2.53 -12.28
N LYS A 117 -2.70 -3.54 -11.66
CA LYS A 117 -3.17 -4.93 -11.76
C LYS A 117 -4.58 -5.12 -11.24
N SER A 118 -4.95 -4.40 -10.19
CA SER A 118 -6.31 -4.48 -9.65
C SER A 118 -7.34 -3.95 -10.64
N PHE A 119 -7.04 -2.89 -11.40
CA PHE A 119 -7.92 -2.35 -12.44
C PHE A 119 -8.10 -3.34 -13.60
N VAL A 120 -7.00 -3.95 -14.05
CA VAL A 120 -7.00 -4.98 -15.09
C VAL A 120 -7.75 -6.23 -14.63
N SER A 121 -7.51 -6.69 -13.40
CA SER A 121 -8.21 -7.83 -12.81
C SER A 121 -9.72 -7.57 -12.72
N VAL A 122 -10.13 -6.43 -12.17
CA VAL A 122 -11.55 -6.06 -12.07
C VAL A 122 -12.21 -6.03 -13.44
N THR A 123 -11.51 -5.57 -14.49
CA THR A 123 -12.04 -5.59 -15.86
C THR A 123 -12.29 -7.02 -16.33
N LEU A 124 -11.34 -7.95 -16.16
CA LEU A 124 -11.56 -9.37 -16.47
C LEU A 124 -12.67 -10.00 -15.63
N LEU A 125 -12.71 -9.70 -14.34
CA LEU A 125 -13.76 -10.21 -13.44
C LEU A 125 -15.15 -9.70 -13.82
N LYS A 126 -15.28 -8.47 -14.32
CA LYS A 126 -16.54 -7.98 -14.92
C LYS A 126 -16.91 -8.73 -16.19
N MET A 127 -15.93 -9.11 -17.00
CA MET A 127 -16.18 -9.97 -18.17
C MET A 127 -16.61 -11.38 -17.73
N VAL A 128 -16.10 -11.91 -16.61
CA VAL A 128 -16.61 -13.15 -16.00
C VAL A 128 -18.06 -12.99 -15.55
N ASP A 129 -18.39 -11.90 -14.88
CA ASP A 129 -19.77 -11.59 -14.46
C ASP A 129 -20.75 -11.48 -15.65
N ALA A 130 -20.23 -11.01 -16.80
CA ALA A 130 -20.99 -10.94 -18.05
C ALA A 130 -21.07 -12.29 -18.82
N GLY A 131 -20.41 -13.35 -18.31
CA GLY A 131 -20.38 -14.67 -18.94
C GLY A 131 -19.55 -14.75 -20.22
N LEU A 132 -18.66 -13.78 -20.47
CA LEU A 132 -17.78 -13.74 -21.65
C LEU A 132 -16.58 -14.69 -21.53
N LEU A 133 -16.17 -15.01 -20.31
CA LEU A 133 -15.17 -16.02 -20.01
C LEU A 133 -15.43 -16.63 -18.63
N SER A 134 -14.77 -17.76 -18.33
CA SER A 134 -14.72 -18.37 -17.00
C SER A 134 -13.33 -18.22 -16.39
N LEU A 135 -13.26 -18.10 -15.06
CA LEU A 135 -11.98 -18.17 -14.34
C LEU A 135 -11.23 -19.49 -14.58
N ASP A 136 -11.94 -20.56 -14.89
CA ASP A 136 -11.38 -21.89 -15.13
C ASP A 136 -11.11 -22.18 -16.62
N ASP A 137 -11.39 -21.23 -17.51
CA ASP A 137 -11.00 -21.31 -18.90
C ASP A 137 -9.48 -21.26 -19.04
N LYS A 138 -8.93 -22.10 -19.92
CA LYS A 138 -7.52 -22.07 -20.32
C LYS A 138 -7.26 -20.83 -21.18
N ILE A 139 -6.11 -20.21 -21.00
CA ILE A 139 -5.75 -19.02 -21.80
C ILE A 139 -5.63 -19.35 -23.29
N SER A 140 -5.24 -20.60 -23.65
CA SER A 140 -5.19 -21.08 -25.05
C SER A 140 -6.54 -21.06 -25.77
N LYS A 141 -7.65 -20.93 -25.06
CA LYS A 141 -8.98 -20.75 -25.66
C LYS A 141 -9.11 -19.38 -26.36
N TYR A 142 -8.31 -18.40 -25.91
CA TYR A 142 -8.42 -17.01 -26.36
C TYR A 142 -7.15 -16.49 -27.02
N LEU A 143 -5.99 -16.95 -26.59
CA LEU A 143 -4.69 -16.44 -27.01
C LEU A 143 -3.96 -17.42 -27.92
N ASP A 144 -3.29 -16.88 -28.92
CA ASP A 144 -2.32 -17.61 -29.72
C ASP A 144 -1.12 -18.02 -28.84
N PRO A 145 -0.35 -19.07 -29.19
CA PRO A 145 0.80 -19.50 -28.40
C PRO A 145 1.90 -18.44 -28.35
N TYR A 146 2.48 -18.22 -27.16
CA TYR A 146 3.70 -17.46 -26.98
C TYR A 146 4.84 -18.37 -26.50
N PRO A 147 6.11 -18.06 -26.83
CA PRO A 147 7.25 -18.78 -26.29
C PRO A 147 7.23 -18.78 -24.76
N ASN A 148 7.57 -19.90 -24.15
CA ASN A 148 7.66 -20.07 -22.70
C ASN A 148 6.35 -19.84 -21.90
N ILE A 149 5.21 -19.66 -22.58
CA ILE A 149 3.88 -19.56 -21.98
C ILE A 149 3.12 -20.86 -22.18
N ASN A 150 2.78 -21.53 -21.08
CA ASN A 150 1.93 -22.72 -21.13
C ASN A 150 0.47 -22.32 -21.25
N GLY A 151 -0.12 -22.53 -22.43
CA GLY A 151 -1.51 -22.22 -22.73
C GLY A 151 -2.56 -22.96 -21.90
N GLU A 152 -2.16 -24.01 -21.18
CA GLU A 152 -3.04 -24.76 -20.24
C GLU A 152 -3.30 -23.97 -18.92
N ALA A 153 -2.58 -22.88 -18.69
CA ALA A 153 -2.84 -21.99 -17.56
C ALA A 153 -4.27 -21.47 -17.61
N THR A 154 -4.95 -21.45 -16.47
CA THR A 154 -6.29 -20.87 -16.38
C THR A 154 -6.24 -19.37 -16.10
N VAL A 155 -7.30 -18.65 -16.43
CA VAL A 155 -7.48 -17.22 -16.08
C VAL A 155 -7.28 -17.01 -14.57
N ARG A 156 -7.81 -17.90 -13.74
CA ARG A 156 -7.63 -17.91 -12.28
C ARG A 156 -6.15 -17.97 -11.89
N GLN A 157 -5.38 -18.87 -12.48
CA GLN A 157 -3.95 -19.01 -12.20
C GLN A 157 -3.14 -17.79 -12.63
N VAL A 158 -3.51 -17.18 -13.75
CA VAL A 158 -2.93 -15.92 -14.23
C VAL A 158 -3.17 -14.81 -13.21
N LEU A 159 -4.42 -14.56 -12.80
CA LEU A 159 -4.75 -13.48 -11.88
C LEU A 159 -4.21 -13.70 -10.45
N SER A 160 -3.94 -14.94 -10.05
CA SER A 160 -3.43 -15.30 -8.71
C SER A 160 -1.94 -15.59 -8.65
N HIS A 161 -1.17 -15.38 -9.74
CA HIS A 161 0.27 -15.63 -9.80
C HIS A 161 0.68 -17.09 -9.53
N ARG A 162 -0.14 -18.07 -9.95
CA ARG A 162 0.13 -19.52 -9.81
C ARG A 162 0.58 -20.20 -11.09
N THR A 163 1.02 -19.43 -12.07
CA THR A 163 1.44 -19.94 -13.38
C THR A 163 2.88 -20.42 -13.41
N GLY A 164 3.74 -19.91 -12.54
CA GLY A 164 5.17 -20.11 -12.60
C GLY A 164 5.85 -19.38 -13.76
N PHE A 165 5.15 -18.53 -14.53
CA PHE A 165 5.78 -17.80 -15.62
C PHE A 165 6.84 -16.84 -15.10
N ASN A 166 8.01 -16.86 -15.75
CA ASN A 166 9.12 -15.97 -15.46
C ASN A 166 8.67 -14.49 -15.52
N ASP A 167 9.15 -13.68 -14.60
CA ASP A 167 8.87 -12.22 -14.60
C ASP A 167 9.81 -11.52 -15.59
N TYR A 168 9.26 -11.09 -16.74
CA TYR A 168 10.03 -10.48 -17.82
C TYR A 168 10.74 -9.18 -17.42
N ILE A 169 10.24 -8.45 -16.41
CA ILE A 169 10.87 -7.23 -15.88
C ILE A 169 11.99 -7.58 -14.89
N ASN A 170 11.67 -8.40 -13.88
CA ASN A 170 12.53 -8.58 -12.73
C ASN A 170 13.56 -9.69 -12.90
N GLU A 171 13.29 -10.65 -13.77
CA GLU A 171 14.12 -11.85 -13.92
C GLU A 171 14.83 -11.96 -15.29
N ASN A 172 14.67 -10.94 -16.16
CA ASN A 172 15.31 -10.93 -17.48
C ASN A 172 16.27 -9.74 -17.65
N PRO A 173 17.59 -9.93 -17.47
CA PRO A 173 18.58 -8.85 -17.66
C PRO A 173 18.61 -8.26 -19.08
N ALA A 174 18.22 -9.06 -20.10
CA ALA A 174 18.17 -8.54 -21.47
C ALA A 174 17.04 -7.52 -21.65
N MET A 175 15.94 -7.66 -20.92
CA MET A 175 14.87 -6.65 -20.92
C MET A 175 15.37 -5.33 -20.33
N ASN A 176 16.07 -5.40 -19.21
CA ASN A 176 16.63 -4.21 -18.57
C ASN A 176 17.63 -3.49 -19.49
N ALA A 177 18.50 -4.24 -20.18
CA ALA A 177 19.42 -3.67 -21.15
C ALA A 177 18.70 -3.04 -22.35
N ALA A 178 17.61 -3.64 -22.82
CA ALA A 178 16.81 -3.10 -23.92
C ALA A 178 16.09 -1.79 -23.51
N LEU A 179 15.55 -1.72 -22.29
CA LEU A 179 14.90 -0.50 -21.78
C LEU A 179 15.87 0.67 -21.70
N VAL A 180 17.06 0.46 -21.12
CA VAL A 180 18.09 1.52 -21.00
C VAL A 180 18.46 2.13 -22.38
N GLN A 181 18.43 1.32 -23.43
CA GLN A 181 18.72 1.77 -24.80
C GLN A 181 17.53 2.45 -25.47
N ASN A 182 16.33 2.34 -24.91
CA ASN A 182 15.09 2.75 -25.55
C ASN A 182 14.09 3.36 -24.54
N LEU A 183 14.54 4.33 -23.74
CA LEU A 183 13.72 4.96 -22.70
C LEU A 183 12.50 5.73 -23.23
N ASP A 184 12.55 6.16 -24.50
CA ASP A 184 11.48 6.86 -25.21
C ASP A 184 10.59 5.93 -26.06
N SER A 185 10.88 4.62 -26.08
CA SER A 185 10.14 3.65 -26.91
C SER A 185 8.86 3.20 -26.23
N ILE A 186 7.82 3.02 -27.03
CA ILE A 186 6.57 2.41 -26.56
C ILE A 186 6.65 0.89 -26.75
N TRP A 187 6.54 0.17 -25.64
CA TRP A 187 6.58 -1.29 -25.61
C TRP A 187 5.18 -1.88 -25.78
N GLU A 188 5.07 -2.83 -26.71
CA GLU A 188 3.82 -3.54 -27.00
C GLU A 188 3.79 -4.91 -26.29
N ILE A 189 2.63 -5.31 -25.77
CA ILE A 189 2.45 -6.57 -25.04
C ILE A 189 2.96 -7.78 -25.85
N ASP A 190 2.62 -7.87 -27.13
CA ASP A 190 3.03 -9.00 -27.98
C ASP A 190 4.53 -9.08 -28.15
N THR A 191 5.22 -7.95 -28.24
CA THR A 191 6.70 -7.88 -28.29
C THR A 191 7.30 -8.40 -26.98
N LEU A 192 6.76 -7.96 -25.85
CA LEU A 192 7.23 -8.39 -24.53
C LEU A 192 7.03 -9.88 -24.31
N LEU A 193 5.83 -10.41 -24.58
CA LEU A 193 5.51 -11.82 -24.44
C LEU A 193 6.31 -12.72 -25.38
N SER A 194 6.61 -12.24 -26.59
CA SER A 194 7.29 -13.04 -27.62
C SER A 194 8.82 -13.10 -27.44
N HIS A 195 9.43 -12.08 -26.83
CA HIS A 195 10.89 -11.93 -26.85
C HIS A 195 11.55 -11.90 -25.46
N TYR A 196 10.79 -11.55 -24.41
CA TYR A 196 11.40 -11.26 -23.11
C TYR A 196 10.96 -12.18 -21.97
N VAL A 197 10.02 -13.09 -22.19
CA VAL A 197 9.65 -14.10 -21.18
C VAL A 197 10.59 -15.29 -21.27
N LEU A 198 11.30 -15.59 -20.18
CA LEU A 198 12.20 -16.75 -20.10
C LEU A 198 11.42 -18.03 -19.71
N ALA A 199 12.11 -19.15 -19.59
CA ALA A 199 11.51 -20.42 -19.19
C ALA A 199 10.79 -20.30 -17.83
N PRO A 200 9.65 -20.98 -17.64
CA PRO A 200 8.91 -20.94 -16.38
C PRO A 200 9.76 -21.40 -15.19
N ASN A 201 9.57 -20.78 -14.03
CA ASN A 201 10.27 -21.08 -12.79
C ASN A 201 9.79 -22.40 -12.15
N PHE A 202 8.49 -22.75 -12.34
CA PHE A 202 7.88 -23.97 -11.84
C PHE A 202 6.63 -24.35 -12.67
N PRO A 203 6.15 -25.61 -12.57
CA PRO A 203 4.92 -26.04 -13.25
C PRO A 203 3.66 -25.32 -12.74
N LEU A 204 2.62 -25.24 -13.59
CA LEU A 204 1.34 -24.62 -13.24
C LEU A 204 0.79 -25.13 -11.91
N ASN A 205 0.38 -24.21 -11.04
CA ASN A 205 -0.30 -24.46 -9.77
C ASN A 205 0.49 -25.32 -8.75
N THR A 206 1.81 -25.42 -8.88
CA THR A 206 2.65 -26.15 -7.91
C THR A 206 3.23 -25.23 -6.84
N ASP A 207 3.32 -23.94 -7.13
CA ASP A 207 3.84 -22.92 -6.22
C ASP A 207 3.22 -21.55 -6.54
N TRP A 208 3.64 -20.52 -5.82
CA TRP A 208 3.26 -19.15 -6.02
C TRP A 208 4.49 -18.26 -6.22
N SER A 209 4.50 -17.46 -7.28
CA SER A 209 5.50 -16.41 -7.52
C SER A 209 4.87 -15.25 -8.26
N TYR A 210 4.98 -14.07 -7.68
CA TYR A 210 4.55 -12.84 -8.33
C TYR A 210 5.28 -12.66 -9.67
N SER A 211 4.53 -12.40 -10.74
CA SER A 211 5.10 -12.20 -12.06
C SER A 211 4.29 -11.18 -12.86
N ASN A 212 4.96 -10.15 -13.36
CA ASN A 212 4.37 -9.14 -14.23
C ASN A 212 3.89 -9.75 -15.56
N THR A 213 4.50 -10.83 -16.04
CA THR A 213 4.07 -11.57 -17.23
C THR A 213 2.62 -12.01 -17.17
N ASN A 214 2.12 -12.38 -16.00
CA ASN A 214 0.71 -12.75 -15.83
C ASN A 214 -0.23 -11.59 -16.21
N PHE A 215 0.12 -10.37 -15.90
CA PHE A 215 -0.73 -9.22 -16.18
C PHE A 215 -0.58 -8.68 -17.59
N LEU A 216 0.52 -8.98 -18.31
CA LEU A 216 0.55 -8.86 -19.77
C LEU A 216 -0.48 -9.78 -20.41
N LEU A 217 -0.53 -11.05 -19.99
CA LEU A 217 -1.51 -12.01 -20.47
C LEU A 217 -2.95 -11.60 -20.13
N ALA A 218 -3.17 -11.03 -18.93
CA ALA A 218 -4.47 -10.49 -18.55
C ALA A 218 -4.90 -9.33 -19.47
N GLY A 219 -3.98 -8.41 -19.82
CA GLY A 219 -4.23 -7.36 -20.81
C GLY A 219 -4.59 -7.95 -22.18
N ARG A 220 -3.84 -8.94 -22.68
CA ARG A 220 -4.14 -9.60 -23.95
C ARG A 220 -5.48 -10.34 -23.94
N LEU A 221 -5.85 -10.98 -22.84
CA LEU A 221 -7.18 -11.60 -22.69
C LEU A 221 -8.29 -10.55 -22.81
N ILE A 222 -8.14 -9.40 -22.16
CA ILE A 222 -9.09 -8.29 -22.28
C ILE A 222 -9.23 -7.86 -23.75
N GLU A 223 -8.13 -7.68 -24.47
CA GLU A 223 -8.16 -7.28 -25.88
C GLU A 223 -8.87 -8.29 -26.78
N LYS A 224 -8.52 -9.57 -26.63
CA LYS A 224 -9.11 -10.66 -27.44
C LYS A 224 -10.62 -10.82 -27.19
N ILE A 225 -11.08 -10.59 -25.95
CA ILE A 225 -12.48 -10.77 -25.58
C ILE A 225 -13.30 -9.51 -25.91
N SER A 226 -12.74 -8.32 -25.67
CA SER A 226 -13.47 -7.06 -25.90
C SER A 226 -13.42 -6.57 -27.34
N GLY A 227 -12.39 -6.96 -28.11
CA GLY A 227 -12.10 -6.39 -29.43
C GLY A 227 -11.58 -4.96 -29.40
N LYS A 228 -11.19 -4.46 -28.21
CA LYS A 228 -10.62 -3.11 -27.97
C LYS A 228 -9.23 -3.27 -27.43
N THR A 229 -8.45 -2.18 -27.37
CA THR A 229 -7.23 -2.19 -26.58
C THR A 229 -7.56 -2.42 -25.09
N TRP A 230 -6.63 -3.02 -24.35
CA TRP A 230 -6.87 -3.34 -22.94
C TRP A 230 -7.19 -2.10 -22.11
N TYR A 231 -6.54 -0.97 -22.38
CA TYR A 231 -6.78 0.28 -21.64
C TYR A 231 -8.12 0.94 -22.00
N GLU A 232 -8.56 0.87 -23.26
CA GLU A 232 -9.90 1.32 -23.64
C GLU A 232 -10.99 0.48 -22.93
N ALA A 233 -10.81 -0.83 -22.84
CA ALA A 233 -11.73 -1.70 -22.12
C ALA A 233 -11.75 -1.41 -20.62
N VAL A 234 -10.59 -1.16 -19.98
CA VAL A 234 -10.51 -0.73 -18.57
C VAL A 234 -11.23 0.60 -18.38
N ARG A 235 -11.00 1.57 -19.25
CA ARG A 235 -11.67 2.88 -19.19
C ARG A 235 -13.18 2.74 -19.29
N GLU A 236 -13.68 1.99 -20.25
CA GLU A 236 -15.12 1.81 -20.48
C GLU A 236 -15.81 1.03 -19.35
N GLN A 237 -15.17 -0.03 -18.87
CA GLN A 237 -15.80 -0.94 -17.91
C GLN A 237 -15.56 -0.56 -16.45
N VAL A 238 -14.48 0.16 -16.14
CA VAL A 238 -14.09 0.48 -14.76
C VAL A 238 -14.00 2.00 -14.56
N LEU A 239 -13.11 2.70 -15.27
CA LEU A 239 -12.81 4.10 -14.95
C LEU A 239 -14.05 5.01 -15.13
N THR A 240 -14.68 4.95 -16.29
CA THR A 240 -15.84 5.80 -16.60
C THR A 240 -17.05 5.51 -15.70
N PRO A 241 -17.46 4.24 -15.49
CA PRO A 241 -18.59 3.95 -14.60
C PRO A 241 -18.37 4.34 -13.14
N LEU A 242 -17.12 4.32 -12.68
CA LEU A 242 -16.77 4.71 -11.31
C LEU A 242 -16.45 6.21 -11.16
N GLY A 243 -16.46 6.96 -12.25
CA GLY A 243 -16.15 8.39 -12.26
C GLY A 243 -14.67 8.70 -11.95
N LEU A 244 -13.75 7.78 -12.25
CA LEU A 244 -12.31 7.93 -12.03
C LEU A 244 -11.71 8.74 -13.19
N THR A 245 -11.91 10.04 -13.15
CA THR A 245 -11.58 10.96 -14.27
C THR A 245 -10.12 11.38 -14.29
N HIS A 246 -9.37 11.08 -13.24
CA HIS A 246 -7.96 11.41 -13.10
C HIS A 246 -7.07 10.16 -13.09
N THR A 247 -7.51 9.10 -13.80
CA THR A 247 -6.75 7.85 -13.96
C THR A 247 -6.55 7.55 -15.43
N PHE A 248 -5.28 7.31 -15.85
CA PHE A 248 -4.90 7.14 -17.25
C PHE A 248 -3.89 6.00 -17.40
N ALA A 249 -3.98 5.23 -18.49
CA ALA A 249 -2.96 4.25 -18.89
C ALA A 249 -1.85 4.96 -19.65
N TYR A 250 -0.87 5.50 -18.95
CA TYR A 250 0.23 6.26 -19.57
C TYR A 250 1.33 5.31 -20.08
N PRO A 251 1.91 5.55 -21.25
CA PRO A 251 1.68 6.67 -22.18
C PRO A 251 0.62 6.40 -23.26
N PHE A 252 -0.14 5.30 -23.18
CA PHE A 252 -1.16 4.93 -24.19
C PHE A 252 -2.34 5.90 -24.23
N GLU A 253 -2.62 6.58 -23.12
CA GLU A 253 -3.62 7.63 -23.01
C GLU A 253 -2.95 8.94 -22.59
N THR A 254 -3.41 10.04 -23.18
CA THR A 254 -2.91 11.38 -22.85
C THR A 254 -3.72 11.96 -21.70
N PRO A 255 -3.08 12.36 -20.59
CA PRO A 255 -3.77 12.96 -19.44
C PRO A 255 -4.26 14.41 -19.70
N GLY A 256 -4.03 14.96 -20.89
CA GLY A 256 -4.44 16.31 -21.27
C GLY A 256 -3.69 17.38 -20.48
N ALA A 257 -4.44 18.32 -19.89
CA ALA A 257 -3.89 19.40 -19.08
C ALA A 257 -3.73 19.04 -17.58
N GLN A 258 -3.91 17.78 -17.20
CA GLN A 258 -3.73 17.35 -15.82
C GLN A 258 -2.26 17.47 -15.42
N PRO A 259 -1.95 18.02 -14.24
CA PRO A 259 -0.58 18.12 -13.77
C PRO A 259 -0.03 16.73 -13.47
N PHE A 260 1.18 16.42 -13.95
CA PHE A 260 1.88 15.17 -13.69
C PHE A 260 3.15 15.49 -12.90
N ALA A 261 3.29 14.91 -11.72
CA ALA A 261 4.44 15.13 -10.86
C ALA A 261 5.66 14.43 -11.46
N HIS A 262 6.82 15.10 -11.44
CA HIS A 262 8.09 14.48 -11.78
C HIS A 262 8.47 13.42 -10.76
N CYS A 263 9.24 12.43 -11.20
CA CYS A 263 9.82 11.41 -10.35
C CYS A 263 11.25 11.79 -9.95
N PHE A 264 11.61 11.42 -8.73
CA PHE A 264 12.94 11.65 -8.18
C PHE A 264 13.65 10.33 -7.91
N SER A 265 14.87 10.18 -8.42
CA SER A 265 15.70 8.98 -8.28
C SER A 265 17.17 9.34 -8.26
N ASP A 266 17.98 8.61 -7.48
CA ASP A 266 19.44 8.76 -7.44
C ASP A 266 20.05 8.01 -8.62
N GLN A 267 20.48 8.76 -9.64
CA GLN A 267 20.95 8.19 -10.92
C GLN A 267 22.44 7.91 -10.94
N ASP A 268 23.22 8.63 -10.16
CA ASP A 268 24.68 8.53 -10.18
C ASP A 268 25.31 7.90 -8.92
N GLY A 269 24.44 7.58 -7.93
CA GLY A 269 24.86 6.90 -6.70
C GLY A 269 25.49 7.82 -5.67
N ASP A 270 25.26 9.13 -5.77
CA ASP A 270 25.78 10.12 -4.82
C ASP A 270 24.89 10.29 -3.57
N ASN A 271 23.78 9.54 -3.50
CA ASN A 271 22.73 9.58 -2.48
C ASN A 271 21.88 10.87 -2.50
N VAL A 272 21.93 11.63 -3.58
CA VAL A 272 21.03 12.74 -3.88
C VAL A 272 20.09 12.30 -5.01
N VAL A 273 18.81 12.53 -4.86
CA VAL A 273 17.85 12.19 -5.93
C VAL A 273 17.76 13.32 -6.93
N ASP A 274 17.80 12.95 -8.21
CA ASP A 274 17.61 13.83 -9.36
C ASP A 274 16.14 13.95 -9.73
N ASP A 275 15.74 15.12 -10.23
CA ASP A 275 14.47 15.32 -10.94
C ASP A 275 14.60 14.76 -12.36
N LEU A 276 14.11 13.52 -12.58
CA LEU A 276 14.37 12.79 -13.82
C LEU A 276 13.84 13.50 -15.07
N GLN A 277 12.59 13.91 -15.05
CA GLN A 277 11.99 14.63 -16.18
C GLN A 277 12.62 16.04 -16.31
N GLY A 278 12.96 16.67 -15.18
CA GLY A 278 13.65 17.97 -15.15
C GLY A 278 15.02 17.95 -15.82
N VAL A 279 15.77 16.85 -15.71
CA VAL A 279 17.05 16.65 -16.41
C VAL A 279 16.87 16.05 -17.81
N GLY A 280 15.63 15.82 -18.24
CA GLY A 280 15.28 15.39 -19.61
C GLY A 280 15.40 13.88 -19.84
N ILE A 281 15.22 13.06 -18.79
CA ILE A 281 15.11 11.60 -18.92
C ILE A 281 13.65 11.27 -19.26
N PRO A 282 13.39 10.64 -20.44
CA PRO A 282 12.04 10.22 -20.81
C PRO A 282 11.56 9.06 -19.94
N ASP A 283 10.27 9.02 -19.66
CA ASP A 283 9.64 8.00 -18.80
C ASP A 283 8.67 7.08 -19.57
N GLU A 284 8.31 7.42 -20.81
CA GLU A 284 7.36 6.66 -21.63
C GLU A 284 7.77 5.19 -21.80
N GLY A 285 9.05 4.94 -22.03
CA GLY A 285 9.58 3.58 -22.18
C GLY A 285 9.40 2.76 -20.91
N LEU A 286 9.64 3.36 -19.75
CA LEU A 286 9.50 2.70 -18.48
C LEU A 286 8.03 2.37 -18.14
N PHE A 287 7.13 3.34 -18.34
CA PHE A 287 5.70 3.11 -18.12
C PHE A 287 5.12 2.11 -19.11
N SER A 288 5.42 2.27 -20.41
CA SER A 288 4.93 1.34 -21.42
C SER A 288 5.51 -0.07 -21.26
N LEU A 289 6.74 -0.20 -20.74
CA LEU A 289 7.29 -1.52 -20.38
C LEU A 289 6.37 -2.24 -19.39
N ALA A 290 5.87 -1.56 -18.38
CA ALA A 290 4.97 -2.16 -17.40
C ALA A 290 3.58 -2.48 -17.98
N THR A 291 3.14 -1.79 -19.06
CA THR A 291 1.85 -2.00 -19.73
C THR A 291 0.69 -2.24 -18.74
N SER A 292 -0.17 -3.24 -18.98
CA SER A 292 -1.29 -3.65 -18.13
C SER A 292 -0.86 -4.14 -16.73
N ALA A 293 0.42 -4.36 -16.48
CA ALA A 293 0.94 -4.74 -15.17
C ALA A 293 1.27 -3.54 -14.26
N GLY A 294 1.38 -2.29 -14.80
CA GLY A 294 1.90 -1.21 -13.96
C GLY A 294 1.86 0.22 -14.49
N CYS A 295 1.31 0.48 -15.66
CA CYS A 295 1.51 1.77 -16.33
C CYS A 295 0.50 2.87 -15.97
N PHE A 296 -0.50 2.61 -15.13
CA PHE A 296 -1.46 3.67 -14.81
C PHE A 296 -0.85 4.77 -13.95
N ILE A 297 -1.28 5.99 -14.25
CA ILE A 297 -1.05 7.19 -13.45
C ILE A 297 -2.38 7.68 -12.90
N THR A 298 -2.40 8.25 -11.68
CA THR A 298 -3.64 8.58 -11.00
C THR A 298 -3.45 9.58 -9.87
N THR A 299 -4.56 10.07 -9.29
CA THR A 299 -4.59 10.84 -8.05
C THR A 299 -4.91 9.95 -6.83
N PRO A 300 -4.57 10.38 -5.60
CA PRO A 300 -4.90 9.61 -4.42
C PRO A 300 -6.43 9.52 -4.17
N GLU A 301 -7.21 10.51 -4.64
CA GLU A 301 -8.68 10.46 -4.54
C GLU A 301 -9.28 9.35 -5.40
N ASP A 302 -8.85 9.22 -6.67
CA ASP A 302 -9.33 8.14 -7.53
C ASP A 302 -8.97 6.76 -6.95
N LEU A 303 -7.81 6.62 -6.30
CA LEU A 303 -7.39 5.37 -5.65
C LEU A 303 -8.31 4.96 -4.49
N VAL A 304 -8.65 5.87 -3.59
CA VAL A 304 -9.53 5.52 -2.45
C VAL A 304 -10.95 5.22 -2.92
N ARG A 305 -11.44 5.94 -3.94
CA ARG A 305 -12.75 5.66 -4.56
C ARG A 305 -12.78 4.31 -5.24
N PHE A 306 -11.74 3.96 -6.00
CA PHE A 306 -11.62 2.64 -6.61
C PHE A 306 -11.59 1.54 -5.55
N SER A 307 -10.74 1.68 -4.53
CA SER A 307 -10.56 0.66 -3.49
C SER A 307 -11.88 0.39 -2.73
N GLU A 308 -12.60 1.45 -2.35
CA GLU A 308 -13.92 1.33 -1.70
C GLU A 308 -14.94 0.68 -2.64
N ARG A 309 -15.08 1.16 -3.87
CA ARG A 309 -16.07 0.64 -4.81
C ARG A 309 -15.88 -0.85 -5.11
N VAL A 310 -14.64 -1.28 -5.29
CA VAL A 310 -14.33 -2.68 -5.59
C VAL A 310 -14.49 -3.56 -4.36
N HIS A 311 -13.77 -3.26 -3.29
CA HIS A 311 -13.71 -4.12 -2.10
C HIS A 311 -14.91 -3.93 -1.18
N GLY A 312 -15.64 -2.82 -1.30
CA GLY A 312 -16.94 -2.58 -0.67
C GLY A 312 -18.12 -3.29 -1.38
N GLY A 313 -17.86 -3.99 -2.51
CA GLY A 313 -18.86 -4.83 -3.17
C GLY A 313 -19.79 -4.10 -4.13
N HIS A 314 -19.38 -2.95 -4.67
CA HIS A 314 -20.22 -2.12 -5.55
C HIS A 314 -19.94 -2.31 -7.05
N VAL A 315 -19.00 -3.19 -7.43
CA VAL A 315 -18.52 -3.33 -8.83
C VAL A 315 -18.72 -4.72 -9.39
N LEU A 316 -18.44 -5.74 -8.60
CA LEU A 316 -18.51 -7.15 -8.98
C LEU A 316 -19.70 -7.83 -8.34
N ASN A 317 -20.21 -8.91 -8.97
CA ASN A 317 -21.16 -9.79 -8.32
C ASN A 317 -20.57 -10.38 -7.04
N ALA A 318 -21.38 -10.66 -6.04
CA ALA A 318 -20.94 -11.15 -4.74
C ALA A 318 -20.06 -12.42 -4.84
N SER A 319 -20.39 -13.36 -5.74
CA SER A 319 -19.62 -14.58 -5.97
C SER A 319 -18.25 -14.29 -6.58
N THR A 320 -18.16 -13.33 -7.48
CA THR A 320 -16.90 -12.94 -8.15
C THR A 320 -16.00 -12.13 -7.23
N LEU A 321 -16.60 -11.23 -6.44
CA LEU A 321 -15.85 -10.53 -5.38
C LEU A 321 -15.32 -11.53 -4.35
N ALA A 322 -16.15 -12.49 -3.92
CA ALA A 322 -15.70 -13.54 -3.00
C ALA A 322 -14.54 -14.34 -3.61
N ALA A 323 -14.60 -14.71 -4.91
CA ALA A 323 -13.50 -15.39 -5.59
C ALA A 323 -12.23 -14.52 -5.61
N MET A 324 -12.37 -13.20 -5.88
CA MET A 324 -11.24 -12.26 -5.84
C MET A 324 -10.55 -12.22 -4.48
N GLN A 325 -11.30 -12.35 -3.39
CA GLN A 325 -10.83 -12.20 -2.02
C GLN A 325 -10.51 -13.51 -1.30
N THR A 326 -11.00 -14.67 -1.77
CA THR A 326 -10.82 -15.96 -1.08
C THR A 326 -9.96 -16.97 -1.83
N ASP A 327 -9.81 -16.82 -3.15
CA ASP A 327 -8.96 -17.72 -3.95
C ASP A 327 -7.52 -17.23 -3.97
N PHE A 328 -6.87 -17.30 -2.83
CA PHE A 328 -5.54 -16.76 -2.65
C PHE A 328 -4.49 -17.81 -2.29
N ALA A 329 -3.24 -17.50 -2.65
CA ALA A 329 -2.07 -18.13 -2.10
C ALA A 329 -1.61 -17.35 -0.87
N GLN A 330 -1.34 -18.06 0.22
CA GLN A 330 -0.66 -17.47 1.37
C GLN A 330 0.84 -17.70 1.24
N ASN A 331 1.60 -16.61 1.37
CA ASN A 331 3.04 -16.74 1.58
C ASN A 331 3.28 -16.94 3.09
N PRO A 332 3.69 -18.14 3.52
CA PRO A 332 3.84 -18.43 4.95
C PRO A 332 4.95 -17.62 5.63
N SER A 333 5.89 -17.05 4.83
CA SER A 333 7.01 -16.27 5.37
C SER A 333 6.64 -14.81 5.62
N THR A 334 5.71 -14.25 4.84
CA THR A 334 5.35 -12.83 4.92
C THR A 334 3.97 -12.58 5.49
N GLY A 335 3.11 -13.60 5.55
CA GLY A 335 1.69 -13.47 5.89
C GLY A 335 0.86 -12.78 4.79
N LEU A 336 1.48 -12.45 3.63
CA LEU A 336 0.78 -11.91 2.50
C LEU A 336 -0.18 -12.94 1.92
N ALA A 337 -1.44 -12.60 1.80
CA ALA A 337 -2.40 -13.29 0.99
C ALA A 337 -2.63 -12.52 -0.32
N TYR A 338 -2.58 -13.22 -1.46
CA TYR A 338 -2.79 -12.63 -2.78
C TYR A 338 -3.94 -13.35 -3.48
N GLY A 339 -5.00 -12.61 -3.74
CA GLY A 339 -6.18 -13.11 -4.45
C GLY A 339 -6.08 -12.93 -5.97
N LEU A 340 -7.20 -12.64 -6.62
CA LEU A 340 -7.22 -12.41 -8.07
C LEU A 340 -6.91 -10.93 -8.38
N GLY A 341 -5.63 -10.54 -8.33
CA GLY A 341 -5.19 -9.16 -8.54
C GLY A 341 -5.43 -8.23 -7.34
N ALA A 342 -5.51 -8.78 -6.15
CA ALA A 342 -5.65 -8.04 -4.90
C ALA A 342 -4.80 -8.65 -3.81
N MET A 343 -4.20 -7.81 -2.98
CA MET A 343 -3.48 -8.17 -1.76
C MET A 343 -4.40 -8.07 -0.55
N GLN A 344 -4.20 -8.95 0.42
CA GLN A 344 -4.83 -8.88 1.72
C GLN A 344 -3.77 -8.76 2.80
N TYR A 345 -3.97 -7.80 3.70
CA TYR A 345 -3.17 -7.67 4.92
C TYR A 345 -4.07 -7.60 6.15
N THR A 346 -3.44 -7.80 7.30
CA THR A 346 -4.00 -7.43 8.60
C THR A 346 -3.09 -6.36 9.19
N THR A 347 -3.49 -5.10 9.07
CA THR A 347 -2.70 -3.95 9.54
C THR A 347 -3.25 -3.48 10.88
N LEU A 348 -2.42 -3.48 11.91
CA LEU A 348 -2.81 -3.12 13.29
C LEU A 348 -4.07 -3.88 13.80
N GLY A 349 -4.23 -5.14 13.38
CA GLY A 349 -5.36 -5.98 13.75
C GLY A 349 -6.61 -5.78 12.90
N ILE A 350 -6.58 -4.95 11.88
CA ILE A 350 -7.70 -4.69 10.96
C ILE A 350 -7.40 -5.29 9.59
N GLU A 351 -8.29 -6.16 9.11
CA GLU A 351 -8.21 -6.70 7.76
C GLU A 351 -8.41 -5.59 6.72
N ASN A 352 -7.59 -5.63 5.68
CA ASN A 352 -7.69 -4.70 4.56
C ASN A 352 -7.36 -5.37 3.23
N TRP A 353 -7.99 -4.87 2.16
CA TRP A 353 -7.86 -5.34 0.79
C TRP A 353 -7.45 -4.21 -0.12
N GLY A 354 -6.53 -4.48 -1.03
CA GLY A 354 -6.06 -3.48 -1.98
C GLY A 354 -4.83 -3.95 -2.72
N HIS A 355 -3.94 -3.03 -3.01
CA HIS A 355 -2.65 -3.32 -3.62
C HIS A 355 -1.66 -2.20 -3.33
N ASN A 356 -0.38 -2.52 -3.29
CA ASN A 356 0.69 -1.53 -3.37
C ASN A 356 1.30 -1.51 -4.78
N GLY A 357 2.10 -0.51 -5.07
CA GLY A 357 2.77 -0.41 -6.35
C GLY A 357 4.04 0.38 -6.29
N SER A 358 5.01 -0.06 -7.08
CA SER A 358 6.27 0.63 -7.29
C SER A 358 6.63 0.59 -8.77
N LEU A 359 6.87 1.75 -9.34
CA LEU A 359 7.45 1.98 -10.66
C LEU A 359 7.97 3.41 -10.66
N ILE A 360 9.21 3.64 -10.20
CA ILE A 360 9.82 4.95 -9.89
C ILE A 360 9.00 5.82 -8.91
N TYR A 361 7.70 5.67 -8.86
CA TYR A 361 6.79 6.16 -7.82
C TYR A 361 6.42 5.00 -6.91
N ASN A 362 6.06 5.29 -5.67
CA ASN A 362 5.54 4.27 -4.76
C ASN A 362 4.15 4.66 -4.28
N SER A 363 3.25 3.69 -4.23
CA SER A 363 1.84 3.92 -3.94
C SER A 363 1.26 2.78 -3.11
N ASN A 364 0.35 3.13 -2.20
CA ASN A 364 -0.47 2.21 -1.43
C ASN A 364 -1.94 2.60 -1.58
N ALA A 365 -2.83 1.63 -1.78
CA ALA A 365 -4.26 1.87 -1.82
C ALA A 365 -5.01 0.66 -1.25
N PHE A 366 -5.61 0.82 -0.07
CA PHE A 366 -6.30 -0.26 0.65
C PHE A 366 -7.62 0.20 1.24
N TYR A 367 -8.60 -0.71 1.21
CA TYR A 367 -9.90 -0.58 1.84
C TYR A 367 -9.98 -1.45 3.10
N PHE A 368 -10.58 -0.92 4.14
CA PHE A 368 -10.79 -1.53 5.44
C PHE A 368 -12.27 -1.83 5.63
N PRO A 369 -12.75 -3.06 5.35
CA PRO A 369 -14.18 -3.37 5.30
C PRO A 369 -14.90 -3.11 6.62
N THR A 370 -14.29 -3.46 7.76
CA THR A 370 -14.89 -3.27 9.09
C THR A 370 -15.01 -1.80 9.50
N GLU A 371 -14.21 -0.95 8.86
CA GLU A 371 -14.17 0.48 9.15
C GLU A 371 -14.90 1.31 8.09
N ASN A 372 -15.31 0.69 6.97
CA ASN A 372 -15.84 1.38 5.79
C ASN A 372 -14.96 2.56 5.37
N MET A 373 -13.66 2.33 5.31
CA MET A 373 -12.64 3.36 5.08
C MET A 373 -11.67 2.89 4.00
N ALA A 374 -11.21 3.80 3.14
CA ALA A 374 -10.09 3.54 2.24
C ALA A 374 -8.99 4.56 2.45
N ILE A 375 -7.74 4.13 2.36
CA ILE A 375 -6.56 5.00 2.45
C ILE A 375 -5.70 4.78 1.22
N ALA A 376 -5.23 5.89 0.62
CA ALA A 376 -4.19 5.87 -0.41
C ALA A 376 -3.09 6.86 -0.06
N VAL A 377 -1.85 6.46 -0.32
CA VAL A 377 -0.66 7.31 -0.21
C VAL A 377 0.19 7.07 -1.45
N GLN A 378 0.67 8.15 -2.06
CA GLN A 378 1.60 8.10 -3.18
C GLN A 378 2.82 8.98 -2.86
N GLN A 379 4.00 8.57 -3.33
CA GLN A 379 5.22 9.38 -3.30
C GLN A 379 5.88 9.43 -4.68
N ASN A 380 6.47 10.56 -5.02
CA ASN A 380 7.16 10.78 -6.31
C ASN A 380 8.68 10.58 -6.24
N ASP A 381 9.14 9.79 -5.31
CA ASP A 381 10.54 9.53 -5.02
C ASP A 381 10.71 8.01 -4.84
N GLU A 382 11.75 7.43 -5.44
CA GLU A 382 11.93 5.98 -5.43
C GLU A 382 12.39 5.42 -4.09
N ARG A 383 12.91 6.27 -3.19
CA ARG A 383 13.49 5.82 -1.92
C ARG A 383 12.44 5.19 -1.02
N LEU A 384 12.78 4.05 -0.45
CA LEU A 384 11.96 3.29 0.48
C LEU A 384 12.68 3.09 1.80
N TRP A 385 11.90 2.83 2.83
CA TRP A 385 12.44 2.43 4.11
C TRP A 385 13.25 1.13 3.98
N SER A 386 14.41 1.11 4.63
CA SER A 386 15.20 -0.11 4.79
C SER A 386 15.83 -0.14 6.19
N PRO A 387 16.27 -1.31 6.67
CA PRO A 387 16.95 -1.41 7.96
C PRO A 387 18.18 -0.51 8.08
N THR A 388 18.79 -0.14 6.96
CA THR A 388 19.98 0.72 6.90
C THR A 388 19.64 2.18 6.67
N ALA A 389 18.65 2.48 5.84
CA ALA A 389 18.29 3.85 5.49
C ALA A 389 17.31 4.49 6.49
N GLN A 390 16.38 3.72 7.08
CA GLN A 390 15.38 4.17 8.07
C GLN A 390 14.63 5.45 7.65
N ILE A 391 14.26 5.52 6.37
CA ILE A 391 13.57 6.67 5.76
C ILE A 391 12.09 6.60 6.12
N VAL A 392 11.46 7.74 6.41
CA VAL A 392 9.99 7.85 6.43
C VAL A 392 9.51 7.89 4.98
N ASP A 393 8.95 6.80 4.51
CA ASP A 393 8.39 6.60 3.17
C ASP A 393 6.85 6.55 3.17
N GLY A 394 6.27 6.26 2.01
CA GLY A 394 4.82 6.17 1.86
C GLY A 394 4.15 5.11 2.74
N ASP A 395 4.84 4.02 3.07
CA ASP A 395 4.31 2.97 3.96
C ASP A 395 4.16 3.49 5.38
N ILE A 396 5.13 4.28 5.84
CA ILE A 396 5.10 4.89 7.18
C ILE A 396 4.04 5.99 7.25
N VAL A 397 3.89 6.79 6.19
CA VAL A 397 2.81 7.78 6.09
C VAL A 397 1.44 7.07 6.12
N PHE A 398 1.26 6.00 5.36
CA PHE A 398 0.05 5.18 5.33
C PHE A 398 -0.32 4.65 6.72
N LEU A 399 0.65 4.06 7.43
CA LEU A 399 0.46 3.58 8.80
C LEU A 399 0.11 4.70 9.78
N SER A 400 0.71 5.88 9.65
CA SER A 400 0.41 7.00 10.54
C SER A 400 -1.04 7.47 10.41
N LEU A 401 -1.61 7.42 9.20
CA LEU A 401 -3.02 7.75 8.96
C LEU A 401 -3.96 6.71 9.59
N ILE A 402 -3.61 5.40 9.54
CA ILE A 402 -4.38 4.36 10.23
C ILE A 402 -4.35 4.58 11.74
N VAL A 403 -3.18 4.87 12.30
CA VAL A 403 -3.04 5.15 13.73
C VAL A 403 -3.87 6.35 14.14
N ALA A 404 -3.83 7.44 13.37
CA ALA A 404 -4.64 8.63 13.64
C ALA A 404 -6.14 8.35 13.62
N TYR A 405 -6.60 7.54 12.67
CA TYR A 405 -7.99 7.08 12.63
C TYR A 405 -8.37 6.26 13.87
N LEU A 406 -7.53 5.30 14.25
CA LEU A 406 -7.79 4.45 15.42
C LEU A 406 -7.78 5.25 16.73
N ASP A 407 -6.84 6.18 16.89
CA ASP A 407 -6.77 7.09 18.03
C ASP A 407 -8.03 7.96 18.11
N TYR A 408 -8.49 8.51 16.97
CA TYR A 408 -9.74 9.29 16.88
C TYR A 408 -10.96 8.44 17.22
N LYS A 409 -11.12 7.27 16.61
CA LYS A 409 -12.22 6.34 16.87
C LYS A 409 -12.29 5.94 18.35
N GLN A 410 -11.13 5.68 18.95
CA GLN A 410 -11.06 5.36 20.36
C GLN A 410 -11.46 6.55 21.23
N ALA A 411 -10.98 7.75 20.95
CA ALA A 411 -11.32 8.96 21.69
C ALA A 411 -12.84 9.23 21.65
N THR A 412 -13.45 9.07 20.46
CA THR A 412 -14.90 9.25 20.27
C THR A 412 -15.72 8.14 20.92
N ALA A 413 -15.30 6.88 20.80
CA ALA A 413 -15.96 5.74 21.45
C ALA A 413 -15.91 5.82 22.99
N THR A 414 -14.82 6.35 23.53
CA THR A 414 -14.66 6.56 24.97
C THR A 414 -15.62 7.69 25.43
N TYR A 415 -15.83 8.71 24.62
CA TYR A 415 -16.78 9.78 24.92
C TYR A 415 -18.24 9.30 24.87
N GLU A 416 -18.59 8.42 23.93
CA GLU A 416 -19.95 7.88 23.80
C GLU A 416 -20.29 6.79 24.83
N ASN A 417 -19.31 6.02 25.33
CA ASN A 417 -19.53 4.83 26.16
C ASN A 417 -19.16 4.96 27.65
N ASN A 418 -18.48 6.03 28.07
CA ASN A 418 -17.93 6.13 29.43
C ASN A 418 -18.03 7.55 30.03
N LEU A 419 -19.26 8.01 30.27
CA LEU A 419 -19.47 9.10 31.24
C LEU A 419 -19.05 8.70 32.68
N ASP A 420 -18.83 7.39 32.93
CA ASP A 420 -18.65 6.84 34.28
C ASP A 420 -17.23 6.34 34.61
N VAL A 421 -16.35 6.09 33.60
CA VAL A 421 -14.98 5.59 33.86
C VAL A 421 -13.93 6.64 33.48
N GLN A 422 -13.29 7.25 34.47
CA GLN A 422 -12.15 8.15 34.25
C GLN A 422 -10.85 7.40 34.43
N THR A 423 -9.90 7.56 33.50
CA THR A 423 -8.61 6.88 33.55
C THR A 423 -7.47 7.88 33.34
N ILE A 424 -6.43 7.77 34.18
CA ILE A 424 -5.22 8.59 34.14
C ILE A 424 -4.01 7.67 34.11
N ILE A 425 -3.09 7.95 33.20
CA ILE A 425 -1.77 7.33 33.14
C ILE A 425 -0.71 8.40 33.47
N SER A 426 0.13 8.11 34.46
CA SER A 426 1.18 9.06 34.88
C SER A 426 2.43 8.34 35.40
N PRO A 427 3.65 8.75 34.96
CA PRO A 427 3.91 9.75 33.94
C PRO A 427 3.57 9.23 32.53
N ASN A 428 3.21 10.13 31.61
CA ASN A 428 3.12 9.85 30.19
C ASN A 428 3.66 11.08 29.43
N PRO A 429 4.85 11.00 28.79
CA PRO A 429 5.66 9.80 28.55
C PRO A 429 6.24 9.13 29.80
N ALA A 430 6.35 7.81 29.76
CA ALA A 430 6.91 6.98 30.84
C ALA A 430 8.41 6.65 30.57
N GLN A 431 9.20 6.49 31.63
CA GLN A 431 10.60 6.06 31.56
C GLN A 431 10.79 4.60 32.00
N GLY A 432 9.90 3.71 31.55
CA GLY A 432 9.90 2.29 31.90
C GLY A 432 8.74 1.88 32.78
N GLN A 433 8.23 2.73 33.64
CA GLN A 433 7.09 2.44 34.52
C GLN A 433 6.10 3.59 34.54
N PHE A 434 4.80 3.26 34.71
CA PHE A 434 3.74 4.25 34.89
C PHE A 434 2.67 3.73 35.84
N ASN A 435 1.92 4.65 36.46
CA ASN A 435 0.73 4.34 37.24
C ASN A 435 -0.52 4.50 36.37
N LEU A 436 -1.38 3.51 36.44
CA LEU A 436 -2.71 3.49 35.85
C LEU A 436 -3.73 3.68 36.96
N LEU A 437 -4.44 4.80 36.93
CA LEU A 437 -5.55 5.09 37.83
C LEU A 437 -6.83 5.10 37.02
N SER A 438 -7.82 4.30 37.41
CA SER A 438 -9.15 4.30 36.77
C SER A 438 -10.25 4.29 37.83
N SER A 439 -11.33 5.04 37.61
CA SER A 439 -12.48 5.11 38.50
C SER A 439 -13.78 4.85 37.73
N GLY A 440 -14.82 4.42 38.42
CA GLY A 440 -16.11 4.04 37.85
C GLY A 440 -16.17 2.58 37.37
N LEU A 441 -15.28 1.72 37.87
CA LEU A 441 -15.27 0.27 37.59
C LEU A 441 -16.21 -0.47 38.51
N GLU A 442 -17.15 -1.23 37.95
CA GLU A 442 -18.19 -1.94 38.75
C GLU A 442 -17.77 -3.32 39.23
N GLN A 443 -16.71 -3.89 38.65
CA GLN A 443 -16.22 -5.23 38.99
C GLN A 443 -15.17 -5.18 40.11
N ASP A 444 -15.04 -6.25 40.87
CA ASP A 444 -14.04 -6.37 41.93
C ASP A 444 -12.63 -6.68 41.42
N GLU A 445 -12.53 -7.10 40.14
CA GLU A 445 -11.25 -7.40 39.48
C GLU A 445 -11.36 -7.10 37.99
N VAL A 446 -10.26 -6.56 37.41
CA VAL A 446 -10.14 -6.25 35.99
C VAL A 446 -8.82 -6.76 35.42
N GLU A 447 -8.84 -7.16 34.15
CA GLU A 447 -7.62 -7.45 33.41
C GLU A 447 -7.06 -6.15 32.82
N VAL A 448 -5.80 -5.89 33.10
CA VAL A 448 -5.01 -4.87 32.42
C VAL A 448 -4.09 -5.55 31.44
N SER A 449 -4.21 -5.20 30.15
CA SER A 449 -3.27 -5.62 29.12
C SER A 449 -2.62 -4.40 28.47
N VAL A 450 -1.36 -4.55 28.11
CA VAL A 450 -0.62 -3.54 27.33
C VAL A 450 -0.24 -4.19 26.03
N VAL A 451 -0.58 -3.51 24.94
CA VAL A 451 -0.21 -3.94 23.58
C VAL A 451 0.73 -2.91 22.96
N ASN A 452 1.70 -3.38 22.21
CA ASN A 452 2.57 -2.50 21.43
C ASN A 452 1.87 -2.02 20.15
N ALA A 453 2.49 -1.14 19.40
CA ALA A 453 1.98 -0.60 18.13
C ALA A 453 1.69 -1.68 17.06
N LEU A 454 2.24 -2.89 17.20
CA LEU A 454 2.00 -4.03 16.32
C LEU A 454 0.83 -4.92 16.78
N GLY A 455 0.11 -4.52 17.84
CA GLY A 455 -0.98 -5.31 18.41
C GLY A 455 -0.53 -6.49 19.30
N ALA A 456 0.79 -6.69 19.50
CA ALA A 456 1.29 -7.75 20.36
C ALA A 456 1.12 -7.37 21.84
N THR A 457 0.51 -8.25 22.62
CA THR A 457 0.39 -8.08 24.07
C THR A 457 1.77 -8.25 24.74
N VAL A 458 2.24 -7.20 25.39
CA VAL A 458 3.53 -7.20 26.11
C VAL A 458 3.36 -7.32 27.62
N VAL A 459 2.19 -6.94 28.14
CA VAL A 459 1.78 -7.14 29.55
C VAL A 459 0.34 -7.63 29.55
N ARG A 460 0.03 -8.60 30.42
CA ARG A 460 -1.33 -9.02 30.76
C ARG A 460 -1.37 -9.45 32.22
N GLN A 461 -2.17 -8.77 33.00
CA GLN A 461 -2.24 -9.00 34.46
C GLN A 461 -3.62 -8.63 35.00
N GLN A 462 -4.09 -9.39 36.03
CA GLN A 462 -5.28 -9.07 36.76
C GLN A 462 -4.97 -8.13 37.94
N PHE A 463 -5.86 -7.18 38.18
CA PHE A 463 -5.75 -6.22 39.27
C PHE A 463 -7.07 -6.07 40.00
N PRO A 464 -7.01 -6.00 41.36
CA PRO A 464 -8.20 -5.76 42.16
C PRO A 464 -8.71 -4.32 41.98
N VAL A 465 -10.03 -4.18 42.02
CA VAL A 465 -10.72 -2.89 42.04
C VAL A 465 -11.24 -2.67 43.44
N VAL A 466 -10.91 -1.56 44.07
CA VAL A 466 -11.32 -1.20 45.41
C VAL A 466 -12.11 0.09 45.40
N ASN A 467 -13.33 0.09 45.90
CA ASN A 467 -14.23 1.24 45.89
C ASN A 467 -14.42 1.83 44.49
N GLN A 468 -14.64 0.96 43.50
CA GLN A 468 -14.77 1.31 42.09
C GLN A 468 -13.52 1.97 41.48
N GLN A 469 -12.36 1.80 42.08
CA GLN A 469 -11.09 2.35 41.63
C GLN A 469 -10.05 1.27 41.39
N LEU A 470 -9.37 1.37 40.25
CA LEU A 470 -8.15 0.66 39.95
C LEU A 470 -6.96 1.56 40.24
N ASN A 471 -5.96 1.05 40.93
CA ASN A 471 -4.64 1.67 41.05
C ASN A 471 -3.59 0.61 40.76
N ALA A 472 -2.99 0.67 39.61
CA ALA A 472 -2.03 -0.31 39.10
C ALA A 472 -0.71 0.34 38.69
N GLN A 473 0.40 -0.23 39.05
CA GLN A 473 1.70 0.12 38.50
C GLN A 473 2.06 -0.86 37.40
N ILE A 474 2.34 -0.36 36.23
CA ILE A 474 2.68 -1.14 35.04
C ILE A 474 4.17 -0.93 34.73
N ASP A 475 4.89 -2.05 34.57
CA ASP A 475 6.32 -2.05 34.26
C ASP A 475 6.56 -2.46 32.80
N LEU A 476 7.08 -1.54 32.02
CA LEU A 476 7.56 -1.70 30.64
C LEU A 476 9.08 -1.52 30.54
N SER A 477 9.83 -1.62 31.64
CA SER A 477 11.27 -1.36 31.68
C SER A 477 12.07 -2.27 30.74
N THR A 478 11.55 -3.45 30.41
CA THR A 478 12.15 -4.39 29.45
C THR A 478 11.73 -4.15 28.01
N GLN A 479 10.74 -3.29 27.76
CA GLN A 479 10.22 -3.00 26.43
C GLN A 479 11.00 -1.86 25.76
N ALA A 480 11.00 -1.81 24.43
CA ALA A 480 11.64 -0.74 23.66
C ALA A 480 10.90 0.61 23.83
N SER A 481 11.58 1.73 23.55
CA SER A 481 10.90 3.03 23.42
C SER A 481 9.85 2.97 22.30
N GLY A 482 8.68 3.55 22.50
CA GLY A 482 7.60 3.50 21.51
C GLY A 482 6.23 3.80 22.10
N VAL A 483 5.22 3.60 21.26
CA VAL A 483 3.81 3.77 21.62
C VAL A 483 3.21 2.44 22.06
N TYR A 484 2.51 2.47 23.20
CA TYR A 484 1.79 1.33 23.75
C TYR A 484 0.37 1.73 24.07
N TYR A 485 -0.54 0.74 24.05
CA TYR A 485 -1.95 0.93 24.38
C TYR A 485 -2.28 0.08 25.59
N VAL A 486 -2.74 0.73 26.65
CA VAL A 486 -3.19 0.11 27.88
C VAL A 486 -4.68 -0.15 27.77
N GLN A 487 -5.10 -1.39 27.91
CA GLN A 487 -6.50 -1.81 27.90
C GLN A 487 -6.90 -2.28 29.29
N VAL A 488 -8.02 -1.79 29.80
CA VAL A 488 -8.66 -2.29 31.01
C VAL A 488 -9.91 -3.04 30.60
N ARG A 489 -10.02 -4.31 30.99
CA ARG A 489 -11.14 -5.20 30.67
C ARG A 489 -11.80 -5.73 31.94
N ASP A 490 -13.11 -5.69 32.01
CA ASP A 490 -13.86 -6.58 32.87
C ASP A 490 -14.11 -7.94 32.16
N ALA A 491 -14.75 -8.88 32.80
CA ALA A 491 -14.90 -10.26 32.32
C ALA A 491 -15.44 -10.43 30.87
N GLN A 492 -16.05 -9.41 30.29
CA GLN A 492 -16.69 -9.50 28.96
C GLN A 492 -16.46 -8.28 28.05
N LYS A 493 -15.96 -7.15 28.53
CA LYS A 493 -15.90 -5.90 27.76
C LYS A 493 -14.64 -5.10 28.05
N VAL A 494 -14.03 -4.54 27.00
CA VAL A 494 -13.00 -3.50 27.16
C VAL A 494 -13.69 -2.24 27.66
N ARG A 495 -13.26 -1.74 28.83
CA ARG A 495 -13.82 -0.54 29.47
C ARG A 495 -13.02 0.70 29.13
N VAL A 496 -11.72 0.55 28.96
CA VAL A 496 -10.80 1.67 28.72
C VAL A 496 -9.70 1.21 27.80
N VAL A 497 -9.30 2.08 26.88
CA VAL A 497 -8.03 1.98 26.17
C VAL A 497 -7.34 3.33 26.26
N GLN A 498 -6.08 3.35 26.70
CA GLN A 498 -5.29 4.59 26.87
C GLN A 498 -3.93 4.42 26.22
N LYS A 499 -3.47 5.46 25.58
CA LYS A 499 -2.13 5.52 24.97
C LYS A 499 -1.08 5.90 26.02
N VAL A 500 0.01 5.17 26.04
CA VAL A 500 1.23 5.53 26.80
C VAL A 500 2.42 5.56 25.86
N MET A 501 3.26 6.57 26.03
CA MET A 501 4.52 6.70 25.31
C MET A 501 5.66 6.29 26.23
N LEU A 502 6.45 5.31 25.81
CA LEU A 502 7.64 4.88 26.54
C LEU A 502 8.87 5.54 25.92
N CYS A 503 9.60 6.33 26.73
CA CYS A 503 10.84 6.98 26.36
C CYS A 503 11.96 6.48 27.27
N LYS A 504 13.01 5.88 26.69
CA LYS A 504 14.21 5.47 27.39
C LYS A 504 15.41 6.29 26.94
#